data_b1497e6919dfb901fe1652b151e50d39
#
_entry.id   b1497e6919dfb901fe1652b151e50d39
#
_cell.length_a   1.000
_cell.length_b   1.000
_cell.length_c   1.000
_cell.angle_alpha   90.00
_cell.angle_beta   90.00
_cell.angle_gamma   90.00
#
_symmetry.space_group_name_H-M   'P 1'
#
loop_
_entity.id
_entity.type
_entity.pdbx_description
1 polymer ?
#
loop_
_entity_poly.entity_id
_entity_poly.type
_entity_poly.pdbx_seq_one_letter_code
_entity_poly.pdbx_strand_id
1 'polypeptide(L)'
;MEYLNDLFQVFDGLCDSYDVYKVETVGDQYVAAVGVVTGCMHNEEVDAEGDSRGGSMDWESSLHASSASNTQQMIGFAKAIMKGFQLVSLPESEVSPALRIGIHTGPCMSGIVGTKNFRFCLFGDTMNTAARMEQKGTAACVHTTQDVVDLVPGERWEKLAKMEVKGKGSMQTYLLRLGSGSS
;
A
#
# COMPACT_ATOMS: atom_id res chain seq x y z
N MET A 1 -8.80 -22.63 -7.16
CA MET A 1 -9.68 -21.50 -6.73
C MET A 1 -9.78 -21.43 -5.20
N GLU A 2 -9.93 -22.57 -4.50
CA GLU A 2 -10.03 -22.60 -3.03
C GLU A 2 -8.83 -21.96 -2.35
N TYR A 3 -7.61 -22.31 -2.74
CA TYR A 3 -6.39 -21.73 -2.16
C TYR A 3 -6.33 -20.20 -2.18
N LEU A 4 -6.70 -19.55 -3.31
CA LEU A 4 -6.72 -18.10 -3.40
C LEU A 4 -7.79 -17.49 -2.50
N ASN A 5 -8.93 -18.17 -2.37
CA ASN A 5 -10.00 -17.72 -1.49
C ASN A 5 -9.58 -17.77 -0.02
N ASP A 6 -8.96 -18.88 0.40
CA ASP A 6 -8.45 -19.04 1.76
C ASP A 6 -7.36 -18.01 2.07
N LEU A 7 -6.46 -17.78 1.10
CA LEU A 7 -5.41 -16.77 1.22
C LEU A 7 -5.99 -15.36 1.36
N PHE A 8 -6.98 -15.00 0.53
CA PHE A 8 -7.60 -13.69 0.60
C PHE A 8 -8.42 -13.50 1.87
N GLN A 9 -9.02 -14.55 2.44
CA GLN A 9 -9.66 -14.47 3.76
C GLN A 9 -8.66 -14.13 4.87
N VAL A 10 -7.46 -14.72 4.82
CA VAL A 10 -6.38 -14.36 5.75
C VAL A 10 -5.97 -12.90 5.57
N PHE A 11 -5.85 -12.43 4.33
CA PHE A 11 -5.49 -11.04 4.06
C PHE A 11 -6.59 -10.06 4.50
N ASP A 12 -7.86 -10.41 4.33
CA ASP A 12 -9.00 -9.62 4.80
C ASP A 12 -8.97 -9.45 6.33
N GLY A 13 -8.71 -10.52 7.09
CA GLY A 13 -8.55 -10.44 8.54
C GLY A 13 -7.33 -9.60 8.98
N LEU A 14 -6.28 -9.59 8.18
CA LEU A 14 -5.13 -8.72 8.43
C LEU A 14 -5.43 -7.25 8.08
N CYS A 15 -6.27 -6.97 7.07
CA CYS A 15 -6.73 -5.62 6.78
C CYS A 15 -7.41 -5.00 8.00
N ASP A 16 -8.33 -5.73 8.64
CA ASP A 16 -9.01 -5.27 9.86
C ASP A 16 -8.03 -5.03 11.02
N SER A 17 -7.04 -5.92 11.18
CA SER A 17 -6.05 -5.83 12.27
C SER A 17 -5.06 -4.68 12.12
N TYR A 18 -4.80 -4.26 10.90
CA TYR A 18 -3.85 -3.20 10.56
C TYR A 18 -4.51 -1.90 10.11
N ASP A 19 -5.84 -1.80 10.17
CA ASP A 19 -6.61 -0.66 9.67
C ASP A 19 -6.24 -0.29 8.22
N VAL A 20 -6.18 -1.30 7.36
CA VAL A 20 -5.83 -1.19 5.95
C VAL A 20 -7.11 -1.36 5.12
N TYR A 21 -7.34 -0.47 4.19
CA TYR A 21 -8.48 -0.54 3.30
C TYR A 21 -8.22 -1.52 2.13
N LYS A 22 -9.05 -2.57 2.04
CA LYS A 22 -9.09 -3.44 0.87
C LYS A 22 -9.75 -2.69 -0.29
N VAL A 23 -8.99 -2.43 -1.35
CA VAL A 23 -9.52 -1.72 -2.53
C VAL A 23 -10.28 -2.68 -3.43
N GLU A 24 -9.61 -3.70 -3.93
CA GLU A 24 -10.18 -4.71 -4.83
C GLU A 24 -9.28 -5.95 -4.93
N THR A 25 -9.85 -7.00 -5.52
CA THR A 25 -9.09 -8.17 -5.98
C THR A 25 -9.30 -8.34 -7.47
N VAL A 26 -8.22 -8.53 -8.24
CA VAL A 26 -8.26 -8.71 -9.69
C VAL A 26 -7.46 -9.96 -10.04
N GLY A 27 -8.16 -11.06 -10.32
CA GLY A 27 -7.53 -12.36 -10.52
C GLY A 27 -6.80 -12.84 -9.26
N ASP A 28 -5.49 -12.96 -9.34
CA ASP A 28 -4.59 -13.33 -8.24
C ASP A 28 -3.98 -12.11 -7.52
N GLN A 29 -4.33 -10.90 -7.92
CA GLN A 29 -3.83 -9.67 -7.31
C GLN A 29 -4.77 -9.18 -6.19
N TYR A 30 -4.18 -8.82 -5.06
CA TYR A 30 -4.85 -8.20 -3.93
C TYR A 30 -4.37 -6.76 -3.77
N VAL A 31 -5.29 -5.80 -3.88
CA VAL A 31 -4.98 -4.36 -3.81
C VAL A 31 -5.51 -3.77 -2.51
N ALA A 32 -4.62 -3.13 -1.77
CA ALA A 32 -4.92 -2.50 -0.49
C ALA A 32 -4.29 -1.11 -0.37
N ALA A 33 -4.86 -0.25 0.45
CA ALA A 33 -4.40 1.12 0.66
C ALA A 33 -4.55 1.54 2.12
N VAL A 34 -3.71 2.48 2.55
CA VAL A 34 -3.75 3.13 3.86
C VAL A 34 -3.91 4.64 3.67
N GLY A 35 -4.56 5.30 4.60
CA GLY A 35 -4.80 6.74 4.53
C GLY A 35 -5.87 7.14 3.52
N VAL A 36 -6.73 6.19 3.12
CA VAL A 36 -7.90 6.47 2.29
C VAL A 36 -8.96 7.12 3.18
N VAL A 37 -9.06 8.43 3.09
CA VAL A 37 -10.16 9.16 3.75
C VAL A 37 -11.41 8.89 2.93
N THR A 38 -12.26 7.98 3.40
CA THR A 38 -13.63 7.85 2.89
C THR A 38 -14.38 9.09 3.37
N GLY A 39 -14.36 10.14 2.53
CA GLY A 39 -14.80 11.46 2.91
C GLY A 39 -16.22 11.52 3.41
N CYS A 40 -16.39 11.78 4.68
CA CYS A 40 -17.42 12.74 5.08
C CYS A 40 -16.84 14.12 4.77
N MET A 41 -17.35 14.78 3.74
CA MET A 41 -17.30 16.23 3.71
C MET A 41 -18.09 16.71 4.93
N HIS A 42 -17.41 16.90 6.05
CA HIS A 42 -17.91 17.84 7.03
C HIS A 42 -17.84 19.18 6.33
N ASN A 43 -18.99 19.67 5.86
CA ASN A 43 -19.21 21.08 5.71
C ASN A 43 -19.04 21.66 7.11
N GLU A 44 -17.83 22.01 7.48
CA GLU A 44 -17.62 23.01 8.50
C GLU A 44 -18.18 24.29 7.88
N GLU A 45 -19.40 24.63 8.27
CA GLU A 45 -19.92 25.96 8.11
C GLU A 45 -18.88 26.88 8.74
N VAL A 46 -18.20 27.66 7.91
CA VAL A 46 -17.25 28.66 8.35
C VAL A 46 -18.11 29.79 8.94
N ASP A 47 -18.37 29.71 10.24
CA ASP A 47 -18.93 30.84 10.96
C ASP A 47 -17.91 31.98 10.88
N ALA A 48 -18.31 32.99 10.15
CA ALA A 48 -17.55 34.20 9.96
C ALA A 48 -17.62 35.06 11.23
N GLU A 49 -16.86 34.74 12.25
CA GLU A 49 -16.47 35.68 13.28
C GLU A 49 -15.02 35.49 13.67
N GLY A 50 -14.25 36.56 13.44
CA GLY A 50 -12.81 36.56 13.53
C GLY A 50 -12.28 36.43 14.96
N ASP A 51 -11.27 35.64 15.13
CA ASP A 51 -10.16 35.93 16.05
C ASP A 51 -8.85 35.43 15.43
N SER A 52 -8.06 36.43 14.99
CA SER A 52 -6.72 36.20 14.43
C SER A 52 -5.77 35.91 15.56
N ARG A 53 -5.62 34.64 15.95
CA ARG A 53 -4.45 34.18 16.68
C ARG A 53 -3.68 33.22 15.82
N GLY A 54 -2.66 33.79 15.18
CA GLY A 54 -1.72 33.10 14.31
C GLY A 54 -0.96 32.00 15.04
N GLY A 55 -1.39 30.78 14.84
CA GLY A 55 -0.56 29.61 14.87
C GLY A 55 -0.53 29.10 13.43
N SER A 56 0.52 29.38 12.69
CA SER A 56 0.72 28.70 11.43
C SER A 56 0.96 27.22 11.78
N MET A 57 -0.11 26.46 11.79
CA MET A 57 -0.01 25.01 11.80
C MET A 57 0.71 24.65 10.52
N ASP A 58 1.95 24.16 10.65
CA ASP A 58 2.74 23.72 9.51
C ASP A 58 2.07 22.48 8.92
N TRP A 59 1.12 22.71 8.02
CA TRP A 59 0.31 21.68 7.37
C TRP A 59 1.17 20.70 6.59
N GLU A 60 2.33 21.14 6.06
CA GLU A 60 3.27 20.28 5.35
C GLU A 60 3.91 19.26 6.29
N SER A 61 4.34 19.70 7.48
CA SER A 61 4.86 18.79 8.50
C SER A 61 3.80 17.79 8.98
N SER A 62 2.54 18.23 9.11
CA SER A 62 1.42 17.36 9.49
C SER A 62 1.12 16.32 8.41
N LEU A 63 1.11 16.71 7.13
CA LEU A 63 0.93 15.78 6.02
C LEU A 63 2.08 14.79 5.91
N HIS A 64 3.31 15.24 6.10
CA HIS A 64 4.49 14.36 6.07
C HIS A 64 4.44 13.34 7.21
N ALA A 65 4.10 13.76 8.43
CA ALA A 65 3.95 12.87 9.57
C ALA A 65 2.85 11.82 9.36
N SER A 66 1.71 12.22 8.79
CA SER A 66 0.62 11.31 8.43
C SER A 66 1.06 10.31 7.35
N SER A 67 1.78 10.77 6.32
CA SER A 67 2.30 9.90 5.26
C SER A 67 3.32 8.90 5.77
N ALA A 68 4.19 9.29 6.69
CA ALA A 68 5.16 8.40 7.32
C ALA A 68 4.46 7.33 8.19
N SER A 69 3.44 7.72 8.96
CA SER A 69 2.63 6.80 9.76
C SER A 69 1.90 5.78 8.87
N ASN A 70 1.23 6.25 7.82
CA ASN A 70 0.53 5.40 6.87
C ASN A 70 1.49 4.43 6.16
N THR A 71 2.68 4.90 5.80
CA THR A 71 3.70 4.07 5.15
C THR A 71 4.24 3.01 6.11
N GLN A 72 4.49 3.36 7.37
CA GLN A 72 4.90 2.41 8.41
C GLN A 72 3.84 1.33 8.63
N GLN A 73 2.57 1.72 8.67
CA GLN A 73 1.43 0.81 8.79
C GLN A 73 1.37 -0.15 7.60
N MET A 74 1.52 0.34 6.37
CA MET A 74 1.56 -0.48 5.16
C MET A 74 2.73 -1.47 5.16
N ILE A 75 3.91 -1.08 5.63
CA ILE A 75 5.07 -1.99 5.78
C ILE A 75 4.78 -3.07 6.83
N GLY A 76 4.18 -2.70 7.96
CA GLY A 76 3.72 -3.64 8.98
C GLY A 76 2.75 -4.68 8.41
N PHE A 77 1.76 -4.21 7.66
CA PHE A 77 0.79 -5.05 6.97
C PHE A 77 1.46 -5.99 5.95
N ALA A 78 2.39 -5.49 5.14
CA ALA A 78 3.14 -6.31 4.18
C ALA A 78 3.93 -7.44 4.85
N LYS A 79 4.54 -7.16 6.01
CA LYS A 79 5.22 -8.18 6.83
C LYS A 79 4.24 -9.21 7.37
N ALA A 80 3.05 -8.79 7.81
CA ALA A 80 2.00 -9.68 8.30
C ALA A 80 1.43 -10.56 7.18
N ILE A 81 1.17 -9.99 6.01
CA ILE A 81 0.73 -10.73 4.80
C ILE A 81 1.73 -11.83 4.45
N MET A 82 3.02 -11.53 4.46
CA MET A 82 4.05 -12.53 4.14
C MET A 82 4.04 -13.69 5.15
N LYS A 83 3.84 -13.40 6.43
CA LYS A 83 3.69 -14.45 7.46
C LYS A 83 2.39 -15.25 7.25
N GLY A 84 1.28 -14.57 7.00
CA GLY A 84 -0.01 -15.19 6.72
C GLY A 84 0.04 -16.11 5.50
N PHE A 85 0.72 -15.67 4.44
CA PHE A 85 0.94 -16.46 3.22
C PHE A 85 1.66 -17.80 3.52
N GLN A 86 2.62 -17.80 4.43
CA GLN A 86 3.35 -19.00 4.81
C GLN A 86 2.52 -19.97 5.66
N LEU A 87 1.44 -19.51 6.29
CA LEU A 87 0.56 -20.32 7.15
C LEU A 87 -0.55 -21.01 6.36
N VAL A 88 -0.89 -20.51 5.17
CA VAL A 88 -1.91 -21.15 4.33
C VAL A 88 -1.33 -22.40 3.68
N SER A 89 -2.01 -23.52 3.87
CA SER A 89 -1.59 -24.80 3.30
C SER A 89 -1.47 -24.72 1.78
N LEU A 90 -0.30 -25.10 1.28
CA LEU A 90 -0.07 -25.16 -0.15
C LEU A 90 -0.89 -26.30 -0.78
N PRO A 91 -1.48 -26.09 -1.96
CA PRO A 91 -2.07 -27.17 -2.71
C PRO A 91 -0.99 -28.20 -3.08
N GLU A 92 -1.37 -29.47 -3.17
CA GLU A 92 -0.53 -30.52 -3.72
C GLU A 92 -0.29 -30.28 -5.21
N SER A 93 0.65 -29.40 -5.51
CA SER A 93 1.03 -29.05 -6.88
C SER A 93 2.55 -29.00 -7.01
N GLU A 94 3.05 -29.29 -8.20
CA GLU A 94 4.48 -29.24 -8.50
C GLU A 94 5.05 -27.82 -8.43
N VAL A 95 4.19 -26.79 -8.48
CA VAL A 95 4.58 -25.38 -8.46
C VAL A 95 4.18 -24.76 -7.13
N SER A 96 5.17 -24.37 -6.35
CA SER A 96 4.93 -23.58 -5.13
C SER A 96 4.53 -22.16 -5.49
N PRO A 97 3.40 -21.64 -4.97
CA PRO A 97 3.03 -20.26 -5.17
C PRO A 97 4.06 -19.32 -4.55
N ALA A 98 4.22 -18.15 -5.16
CA ALA A 98 5.16 -17.13 -4.70
C ALA A 98 4.44 -15.80 -4.57
N LEU A 99 4.61 -15.12 -3.42
CA LEU A 99 4.04 -13.81 -3.16
C LEU A 99 5.05 -12.71 -3.48
N ARG A 100 4.62 -11.74 -4.27
CA ARG A 100 5.34 -10.48 -4.53
C ARG A 100 4.51 -9.33 -3.99
N ILE A 101 5.16 -8.32 -3.43
CA ILE A 101 4.50 -7.13 -2.88
C ILE A 101 5.13 -5.89 -3.49
N GLY A 102 4.32 -5.04 -4.10
CA GLY A 102 4.70 -3.72 -4.58
C GLY A 102 4.06 -2.63 -3.74
N ILE A 103 4.86 -1.68 -3.24
CA ILE A 103 4.38 -0.56 -2.43
C ILE A 103 4.85 0.76 -3.07
N HIS A 104 3.95 1.73 -3.10
CA HIS A 104 4.28 3.11 -3.44
C HIS A 104 3.41 4.06 -2.62
N THR A 105 3.88 5.28 -2.40
CA THR A 105 3.18 6.34 -1.70
C THR A 105 3.01 7.54 -2.63
N GLY A 106 1.92 8.27 -2.47
CA GLY A 106 1.64 9.46 -3.25
C GLY A 106 0.14 9.78 -3.28
N PRO A 107 -0.24 10.89 -3.92
CA PRO A 107 -1.63 11.29 -4.03
C PRO A 107 -2.43 10.29 -4.87
N CYS A 108 -3.63 9.97 -4.39
CA CYS A 108 -4.64 9.19 -5.11
C CYS A 108 -5.95 9.96 -5.15
N MET A 109 -6.68 9.80 -6.24
CA MET A 109 -8.08 10.20 -6.30
C MET A 109 -8.95 9.00 -5.98
N SER A 110 -9.99 9.21 -5.18
CA SER A 110 -11.01 8.21 -4.91
C SER A 110 -12.33 8.60 -5.53
N GLY A 111 -13.11 7.63 -5.95
CA GLY A 111 -14.42 7.88 -6.51
C GLY A 111 -15.28 6.63 -6.59
N ILE A 112 -16.59 6.83 -6.63
CA ILE A 112 -17.56 5.76 -6.83
C ILE A 112 -17.85 5.66 -8.34
N VAL A 113 -17.63 4.50 -8.90
CA VAL A 113 -17.84 4.23 -10.32
C VAL A 113 -18.91 3.16 -10.48
N GLY A 114 -19.80 3.38 -11.45
CA GLY A 114 -20.85 2.45 -11.83
C GLY A 114 -22.25 3.04 -11.68
N THR A 115 -23.21 2.51 -12.45
CA THR A 115 -24.62 2.91 -12.40
C THR A 115 -25.51 1.83 -11.78
N LYS A 116 -25.16 0.55 -11.94
CA LYS A 116 -25.86 -0.59 -11.36
C LYS A 116 -25.13 -1.24 -10.20
N ASN A 117 -23.80 -1.33 -10.31
CA ASN A 117 -22.92 -1.85 -9.26
C ASN A 117 -21.91 -0.75 -8.90
N PHE A 118 -22.16 -0.08 -7.81
CA PHE A 118 -21.25 0.93 -7.29
C PHE A 118 -19.97 0.27 -6.77
N ARG A 119 -18.82 0.73 -7.27
CA ARG A 119 -17.50 0.34 -6.78
C ARG A 119 -16.74 1.57 -6.36
N PHE A 120 -16.20 1.54 -5.16
CA PHE A 120 -15.22 2.51 -4.73
C PHE A 120 -13.90 2.17 -5.39
N CYS A 121 -13.35 3.09 -6.14
CA CYS A 121 -12.11 2.89 -6.88
C CYS A 121 -11.09 3.96 -6.50
N LEU A 122 -9.83 3.58 -6.48
CA LEU A 122 -8.71 4.50 -6.38
C LEU A 122 -8.07 4.68 -7.76
N PHE A 123 -7.83 5.92 -8.12
CA PHE A 123 -7.23 6.29 -9.39
C PHE A 123 -5.98 7.13 -9.16
N GLY A 124 -5.06 7.03 -10.10
CA GLY A 124 -3.90 7.89 -10.14
C GLY A 124 -2.62 7.13 -10.45
N ASP A 125 -1.58 7.89 -10.63
CA ASP A 125 -0.26 7.39 -10.96
C ASP A 125 0.34 6.55 -9.82
N THR A 126 -0.04 6.85 -8.57
CA THR A 126 0.36 6.09 -7.38
C THR A 126 -0.04 4.62 -7.47
N MET A 127 -1.28 4.34 -7.89
CA MET A 127 -1.78 2.97 -8.07
C MET A 127 -1.00 2.24 -9.17
N ASN A 128 -0.78 2.90 -10.30
CA ASN A 128 -0.02 2.35 -11.42
C ASN A 128 1.43 2.06 -11.04
N THR A 129 2.04 2.93 -10.22
CA THR A 129 3.42 2.77 -9.79
C THR A 129 3.54 1.60 -8.82
N ALA A 130 2.63 1.46 -7.85
CA ALA A 130 2.60 0.31 -6.94
C ALA A 130 2.46 -1.02 -7.71
N ALA A 131 1.54 -1.08 -8.69
CA ALA A 131 1.37 -2.26 -9.55
C ALA A 131 2.65 -2.61 -10.33
N ARG A 132 3.39 -1.61 -10.82
CA ARG A 132 4.68 -1.84 -11.49
C ARG A 132 5.77 -2.32 -10.55
N MET A 133 5.77 -1.86 -9.29
CA MET A 133 6.69 -2.38 -8.29
C MET A 133 6.39 -3.87 -8.01
N GLU A 134 5.11 -4.25 -7.91
CA GLU A 134 4.72 -5.66 -7.77
C GLU A 134 5.19 -6.48 -8.98
N GLN A 135 4.84 -6.08 -10.21
CA GLN A 135 5.15 -6.82 -11.44
C GLN A 135 6.64 -7.06 -11.66
N LYS A 136 7.49 -6.13 -11.22
CA LYS A 136 8.95 -6.23 -11.32
C LYS A 136 9.60 -6.65 -10.01
N GLY A 137 8.79 -6.99 -9.01
CA GLY A 137 9.24 -7.41 -7.69
C GLY A 137 9.83 -8.82 -7.68
N THR A 138 10.59 -9.10 -6.63
CA THR A 138 11.12 -10.42 -6.32
C THR A 138 10.21 -11.12 -5.33
N ALA A 139 10.03 -12.43 -5.47
CA ALA A 139 9.27 -13.25 -4.51
C ALA A 139 9.82 -13.09 -3.08
N ALA A 140 8.91 -13.14 -2.11
CA ALA A 140 9.20 -12.95 -0.69
C ALA A 140 9.86 -11.60 -0.33
N CYS A 141 9.66 -10.58 -1.17
CA CYS A 141 10.19 -9.23 -0.95
C CYS A 141 9.08 -8.19 -1.14
N VAL A 142 9.24 -7.05 -0.46
CA VAL A 142 8.57 -5.81 -0.83
C VAL A 142 9.45 -5.04 -1.80
N HIS A 143 8.91 -4.67 -2.95
CA HIS A 143 9.56 -3.82 -3.94
C HIS A 143 8.94 -2.43 -3.90
N THR A 144 9.76 -1.37 -3.85
CA THR A 144 9.27 -0.02 -3.62
C THR A 144 10.14 1.06 -4.25
N THR A 145 9.64 2.30 -4.19
CA THR A 145 10.30 3.51 -4.71
C THR A 145 11.06 4.26 -3.62
N GLN A 146 11.87 5.25 -4.02
CA GLN A 146 12.59 6.13 -3.10
C GLN A 146 11.64 6.86 -2.13
N ASP A 147 10.46 7.29 -2.61
CA ASP A 147 9.49 8.04 -1.80
C ASP A 147 9.07 7.26 -0.53
N VAL A 148 8.90 5.94 -0.64
CA VAL A 148 8.59 5.09 0.51
C VAL A 148 9.78 4.94 1.45
N VAL A 149 10.99 4.79 0.90
CA VAL A 149 12.22 4.68 1.68
C VAL A 149 12.47 5.93 2.51
N ASP A 150 12.22 7.11 1.93
CA ASP A 150 12.40 8.39 2.62
C ASP A 150 11.44 8.57 3.82
N LEU A 151 10.24 8.00 3.73
CA LEU A 151 9.25 8.01 4.81
C LEU A 151 9.53 6.97 5.90
N VAL A 152 10.19 5.85 5.57
CA VAL A 152 10.49 4.75 6.51
C VAL A 152 11.96 4.33 6.37
N PRO A 153 12.92 5.20 6.71
CA PRO A 153 14.35 4.92 6.53
C PRO A 153 14.89 3.86 7.50
N GLY A 154 14.13 3.52 8.55
CA GLY A 154 14.54 2.55 9.59
C GLY A 154 14.54 1.09 9.15
N GLU A 155 14.02 0.77 7.96
CA GLU A 155 14.01 -0.59 7.43
C GLU A 155 15.32 -0.94 6.68
N ARG A 156 15.59 -2.23 6.53
CA ARG A 156 16.81 -2.70 5.84
C ARG A 156 16.60 -2.74 4.32
N TRP A 157 16.59 -1.57 3.72
CA TRP A 157 16.41 -1.41 2.28
C TRP A 157 17.63 -1.82 1.48
N GLU A 158 17.45 -2.73 0.55
CA GLU A 158 18.45 -3.10 -0.46
C GLU A 158 18.23 -2.24 -1.71
N LYS A 159 19.18 -1.38 -2.04
CA LYS A 159 19.11 -0.52 -3.22
C LYS A 159 19.34 -1.35 -4.48
N LEU A 160 18.43 -1.27 -5.43
CA LEU A 160 18.54 -1.92 -6.73
C LEU A 160 19.19 -1.02 -7.78
N ALA A 161 19.53 -1.60 -8.93
CA ALA A 161 19.84 -0.82 -10.10
C ALA A 161 18.63 0.01 -10.54
N LYS A 162 18.86 1.19 -11.12
CA LYS A 162 17.78 1.99 -11.69
C LYS A 162 17.06 1.20 -12.78
N MET A 163 15.75 1.33 -12.81
CA MET A 163 14.90 0.66 -13.77
C MET A 163 14.05 1.65 -14.54
N GLU A 164 13.80 1.36 -15.81
CA GLU A 164 12.87 2.14 -16.62
C GLU A 164 11.42 1.82 -16.22
N VAL A 165 10.68 2.86 -15.88
CA VAL A 165 9.26 2.80 -15.57
C VAL A 165 8.50 3.60 -16.60
N LYS A 166 7.62 2.94 -17.35
CA LYS A 166 6.84 3.58 -18.42
C LYS A 166 6.15 4.84 -17.94
N GLY A 167 6.43 5.97 -18.57
CA GLY A 167 5.86 7.28 -18.23
C GLY A 167 6.54 8.02 -17.06
N LYS A 168 7.56 7.42 -16.42
CA LYS A 168 8.36 8.06 -15.35
C LYS A 168 9.87 8.09 -15.63
N GLY A 169 10.31 7.44 -16.70
CA GLY A 169 11.73 7.30 -16.99
C GLY A 169 12.46 6.39 -16.02
N SER A 170 13.72 6.70 -15.77
CA SER A 170 14.61 5.90 -14.92
C SER A 170 14.37 6.18 -13.46
N MET A 171 13.87 5.20 -12.72
CA MET A 171 13.56 5.30 -11.28
C MET A 171 14.52 4.48 -10.43
N GLN A 172 14.87 5.02 -9.27
CA GLN A 172 15.56 4.27 -8.24
C GLN A 172 14.54 3.46 -7.44
N THR A 173 14.79 2.17 -7.29
CA THR A 173 13.91 1.27 -6.53
C THR A 173 14.69 0.46 -5.49
N TYR A 174 13.95 -0.12 -4.55
CA TYR A 174 14.50 -0.79 -3.39
C TYR A 174 13.72 -2.07 -3.08
N LEU A 175 14.40 -3.02 -2.47
CA LEU A 175 13.80 -4.23 -1.91
C LEU A 175 13.91 -4.24 -0.39
N LEU A 176 12.86 -4.73 0.25
CA LEU A 176 12.88 -5.17 1.64
C LEU A 176 12.62 -6.68 1.63
N ARG A 177 13.60 -7.46 2.07
CA ARG A 177 13.44 -8.92 2.18
C ARG A 177 12.62 -9.26 3.42
N LEU A 178 11.53 -9.99 3.24
CA LEU A 178 10.62 -10.41 4.31
C LEU A 178 10.81 -11.88 4.73
N GLY A 179 11.78 -12.55 4.17
CA GLY A 179 12.06 -13.98 4.41
C GLY A 179 13.33 -14.23 5.20
N SER A 180 13.24 -15.13 6.15
CA SER A 180 14.16 -15.64 7.15
C SER A 180 14.34 -14.75 8.38
N GLY A 181 13.49 -14.97 9.39
CA GLY A 181 13.86 -14.66 10.75
C GLY A 181 15.19 -15.34 11.06
N SER A 182 16.22 -14.57 11.29
CA SER A 182 17.40 -15.05 11.99
C SER A 182 16.95 -15.52 13.37
N SER A 183 17.20 -16.79 13.61
CA SER A 183 17.18 -17.42 14.91
C SER A 183 18.02 -16.66 15.91
#